data_847e8fb2f5c386fce54f661775236c7f
#
_entry.id   847e8fb2f5c386fce54f661775236c7f
#
_cell.length_a   1.000
_cell.length_b   1.000
_cell.length_c   1.000
_cell.angle_alpha   90.00
_cell.angle_beta   90.00
_cell.angle_gamma   90.00
#
_symmetry.space_group_name_H-M   'P 1'
#
loop_
_entity.id
_entity.type
_entity.pdbx_description
1 polymer ?
#
loop_
_entity_poly.entity_id
_entity_poly.type
_entity_poly.pdbx_seq_one_letter_code
_entity_poly.pdbx_strand_id
1 'polypeptide(L)'
;MIITKIEPVKLRYYPQKPLRDGLARIPSRDVFLLKIETDEEIYGIGEGFALGCLDSVAAYTLECLVPLLIGSNPLEITRLWNRIYQQTFRFGKRGIGIAALSAVDIALWDILGKKAGLPVCSLLGKAHDCIYPYASAGYYTPGKTIEDLRKEAAGYKAQGFRMMKMKVGGAQPGEDMERVAAVREVLGTDVKLAVDANNSWDYETALKMARFFETQDVYFLEEPLSSDFWEESAKLAAEVDIPIAGYETELTLHGLKPFIVHNGVDIVQTDVIWTGGISEARRIAMLAEAWGKMTVMHFSASMVSLAANLQLALSMNSSKYIEYTLDENPLRDRLSKAPVLMKDGVVKVPDLPGIGVDLGWDVVKEFQIGRASCRERV
;
A
#
# COMPACT_ATOMS: atom_id res chain seq x y z
N MET A 1 -28.64 -11.40 -5.11
CA MET A 1 -27.42 -10.86 -5.73
C MET A 1 -26.44 -11.99 -5.99
N ILE A 2 -26.01 -12.18 -7.20
CA ILE A 2 -24.97 -13.13 -7.59
C ILE A 2 -23.93 -12.46 -8.51
N ILE A 3 -22.70 -12.95 -8.46
CA ILE A 3 -21.61 -12.51 -9.34
C ILE A 3 -21.85 -13.07 -10.74
N THR A 4 -21.98 -12.21 -11.74
CA THR A 4 -22.26 -12.60 -13.13
C THR A 4 -21.06 -12.48 -14.05
N LYS A 5 -20.15 -11.52 -13.79
CA LYS A 5 -18.96 -11.28 -14.61
C LYS A 5 -17.80 -10.76 -13.77
N ILE A 6 -16.60 -11.18 -14.12
CA ILE A 6 -15.36 -10.68 -13.52
C ILE A 6 -14.41 -10.28 -14.65
N GLU A 7 -13.91 -9.04 -14.61
CA GLU A 7 -13.09 -8.46 -15.65
C GLU A 7 -11.81 -7.86 -15.07
N PRO A 8 -10.63 -8.46 -15.37
CA PRO A 8 -9.34 -7.86 -15.09
C PRO A 8 -9.06 -6.66 -15.98
N VAL A 9 -8.57 -5.56 -15.40
CA VAL A 9 -8.16 -4.34 -16.10
C VAL A 9 -6.72 -4.03 -15.75
N LYS A 10 -5.84 -3.99 -16.76
CA LYS A 10 -4.40 -3.75 -16.59
C LYS A 10 -4.07 -2.34 -17.04
N LEU A 11 -3.51 -1.53 -16.12
CA LEU A 11 -3.10 -0.17 -16.42
C LEU A 11 -1.59 -0.02 -16.21
N ARG A 12 -0.95 0.79 -17.05
CA ARG A 12 0.48 1.09 -16.93
C ARG A 12 0.76 2.54 -17.30
N TYR A 13 1.58 3.17 -16.48
CA TYR A 13 2.15 4.48 -16.75
C TYR A 13 3.67 4.44 -16.62
N TYR A 14 4.37 5.11 -17.53
CA TYR A 14 5.83 5.27 -17.47
C TYR A 14 6.16 6.71 -17.07
N PRO A 15 6.70 6.93 -15.83
CA PRO A 15 7.09 8.26 -15.40
C PRO A 15 8.26 8.80 -16.25
N GLN A 16 8.37 10.10 -16.38
CA GLN A 16 9.46 10.74 -17.17
C GLN A 16 10.84 10.37 -16.63
N LYS A 17 10.96 10.20 -15.31
CA LYS A 17 12.19 9.72 -14.66
C LYS A 17 11.89 8.44 -13.90
N PRO A 18 12.59 7.33 -14.19
CA PRO A 18 12.42 6.10 -13.42
C PRO A 18 12.85 6.34 -11.98
N LEU A 19 12.10 5.79 -11.05
CA LEU A 19 12.40 5.83 -9.63
C LEU A 19 13.28 4.64 -9.24
N ARG A 20 14.00 4.79 -8.13
CA ARG A 20 14.70 3.71 -7.45
C ARG A 20 14.58 3.91 -5.94
N ASP A 21 14.31 2.84 -5.22
CA ASP A 21 14.37 2.74 -3.76
C ASP A 21 15.64 1.98 -3.32
N GLY A 22 15.66 1.45 -2.11
CA GLY A 22 16.76 0.65 -1.58
C GLY A 22 16.90 -0.71 -2.26
N LEU A 23 15.79 -1.29 -2.73
CA LEU A 23 15.74 -2.66 -3.25
C LEU A 23 15.74 -2.73 -4.78
N ALA A 24 14.94 -1.86 -5.45
CA ALA A 24 14.62 -2.06 -6.85
C ALA A 24 14.53 -0.75 -7.67
N ARG A 25 14.60 -0.93 -8.99
CA ARG A 25 14.18 0.10 -9.95
C ARG A 25 12.70 -0.02 -10.23
N ILE A 26 12.01 1.11 -10.30
CA ILE A 26 10.58 1.22 -10.55
C ILE A 26 10.41 1.96 -11.89
N PRO A 27 10.40 1.22 -13.02
CA PRO A 27 10.35 1.83 -14.34
C PRO A 27 8.95 2.28 -14.75
N SER A 28 7.92 1.73 -14.11
CA SER A 28 6.51 2.02 -14.42
C SER A 28 5.66 2.00 -13.16
N ARG A 29 4.49 2.61 -13.25
CA ARG A 29 3.39 2.43 -12.30
C ARG A 29 2.40 1.44 -12.92
N ASP A 30 2.37 0.24 -12.38
CA ASP A 30 1.51 -0.84 -12.81
C ASP A 30 0.33 -0.96 -11.85
N VAL A 31 -0.88 -1.06 -12.39
CA VAL A 31 -2.12 -1.19 -11.62
C VAL A 31 -2.96 -2.33 -12.19
N PHE A 32 -3.23 -3.30 -11.37
CA PHE A 32 -4.15 -4.40 -11.66
C PHE A 32 -5.48 -4.13 -10.98
N LEU A 33 -6.50 -3.73 -11.76
CA LEU A 33 -7.86 -3.60 -11.26
C LEU A 33 -8.68 -4.85 -11.59
N LEU A 34 -9.63 -5.15 -10.72
CA LEU A 34 -10.63 -6.18 -10.92
C LEU A 34 -12.02 -5.58 -10.80
N LYS A 35 -12.82 -5.68 -11.88
CA LYS A 35 -14.23 -5.32 -11.87
C LYS A 35 -15.06 -6.58 -11.66
N ILE A 36 -15.92 -6.59 -10.66
CA ILE A 36 -16.86 -7.67 -10.36
C ILE A 36 -18.29 -7.14 -10.56
N GLU A 37 -19.02 -7.68 -11.54
CA GLU A 37 -20.41 -7.30 -11.84
C GLU A 37 -21.39 -8.30 -11.22
N THR A 38 -22.58 -7.81 -10.86
CA THR A 38 -23.65 -8.62 -10.28
C THR A 38 -24.93 -8.54 -11.14
N ASP A 39 -25.89 -9.41 -10.86
CA ASP A 39 -27.22 -9.41 -11.47
C ASP A 39 -28.14 -8.24 -11.02
N GLU A 40 -27.69 -7.42 -10.06
CA GLU A 40 -28.44 -6.26 -9.55
C GLU A 40 -27.87 -4.90 -10.05
N GLU A 41 -27.13 -4.89 -11.16
CA GLU A 41 -26.50 -3.70 -11.76
C GLU A 41 -25.46 -2.99 -10.84
N ILE A 42 -25.16 -3.58 -9.69
CA ILE A 42 -24.09 -3.13 -8.80
C ILE A 42 -22.80 -3.82 -9.22
N TYR A 43 -21.72 -3.05 -9.31
CA TYR A 43 -20.38 -3.60 -9.51
C TYR A 43 -19.39 -3.09 -8.46
N GLY A 44 -18.41 -3.91 -8.14
CA GLY A 44 -17.28 -3.53 -7.31
C GLY A 44 -15.99 -3.42 -8.08
N ILE A 45 -15.13 -2.55 -7.58
CA ILE A 45 -13.76 -2.38 -8.06
C ILE A 45 -12.79 -2.72 -6.93
N GLY A 46 -11.79 -3.54 -7.23
CA GLY A 46 -10.67 -3.79 -6.35
C GLY A 46 -9.36 -3.65 -7.08
N GLU A 47 -8.28 -3.52 -6.33
CA GLU A 47 -6.92 -3.46 -6.84
C GLU A 47 -6.06 -4.52 -6.17
N GLY A 48 -5.17 -5.14 -6.92
CA GLY A 48 -4.16 -6.08 -6.44
C GLY A 48 -2.77 -5.64 -6.86
N PHE A 49 -1.78 -5.86 -6.01
CA PHE A 49 -0.40 -5.51 -6.31
C PHE A 49 0.14 -6.29 -7.52
N ALA A 50 0.75 -5.60 -8.47
CA ALA A 50 1.15 -6.22 -9.74
C ALA A 50 2.39 -5.58 -10.40
N LEU A 51 3.29 -4.99 -9.65
CA LEU A 51 4.48 -4.33 -10.20
C LEU A 51 5.30 -5.31 -11.08
N GLY A 52 5.36 -5.01 -12.39
CA GLY A 52 6.07 -5.80 -13.38
C GLY A 52 5.41 -7.14 -13.80
N CYS A 53 4.27 -7.54 -13.18
CA CYS A 53 3.67 -8.86 -13.42
C CYS A 53 2.15 -8.83 -13.73
N LEU A 54 1.65 -7.75 -14.34
CA LEU A 54 0.22 -7.55 -14.66
C LEU A 54 -0.42 -8.75 -15.37
N ASP A 55 0.24 -9.31 -16.37
CA ASP A 55 -0.30 -10.45 -17.14
C ASP A 55 -0.39 -11.72 -16.29
N SER A 56 0.58 -11.95 -15.39
CA SER A 56 0.59 -13.11 -14.51
C SER A 56 -0.53 -13.05 -13.48
N VAL A 57 -0.76 -11.88 -12.87
CA VAL A 57 -1.87 -11.68 -11.92
C VAL A 57 -3.21 -11.82 -12.62
N ALA A 58 -3.35 -11.26 -13.84
CA ALA A 58 -4.58 -11.37 -14.63
C ALA A 58 -4.87 -12.82 -15.03
N ALA A 59 -3.88 -13.56 -15.54
CA ALA A 59 -4.01 -14.96 -15.90
C ALA A 59 -4.39 -15.83 -14.69
N TYR A 60 -3.68 -15.65 -13.57
CA TYR A 60 -4.00 -16.35 -12.32
C TYR A 60 -5.43 -16.06 -11.86
N THR A 61 -5.88 -14.83 -11.93
CA THR A 61 -7.25 -14.44 -11.57
C THR A 61 -8.27 -15.17 -12.44
N LEU A 62 -8.09 -15.13 -13.76
CA LEU A 62 -9.01 -15.76 -14.70
C LEU A 62 -9.08 -17.28 -14.57
N GLU A 63 -7.93 -17.93 -14.43
CA GLU A 63 -7.84 -19.40 -14.38
C GLU A 63 -8.20 -19.97 -13.01
N CYS A 64 -7.78 -19.32 -11.92
CA CYS A 64 -7.88 -19.91 -10.59
C CYS A 64 -8.99 -19.30 -9.74
N LEU A 65 -9.31 -18.00 -9.87
CA LEU A 65 -10.26 -17.33 -8.97
C LEU A 65 -11.67 -17.21 -9.57
N VAL A 66 -11.77 -16.86 -10.85
CA VAL A 66 -13.08 -16.66 -11.52
C VAL A 66 -13.98 -17.90 -11.40
N PRO A 67 -13.51 -19.15 -11.62
CA PRO A 67 -14.36 -20.34 -11.46
C PRO A 67 -14.91 -20.55 -10.04
N LEU A 68 -14.21 -20.01 -9.03
CA LEU A 68 -14.63 -20.09 -7.63
C LEU A 68 -15.64 -19.03 -7.23
N LEU A 69 -15.83 -17.99 -8.05
CA LEU A 69 -16.59 -16.78 -7.71
C LEU A 69 -17.90 -16.65 -8.50
N ILE A 70 -17.92 -16.98 -9.78
CA ILE A 70 -19.12 -16.86 -10.63
C ILE A 70 -20.28 -17.65 -10.02
N GLY A 71 -21.47 -17.03 -9.99
CA GLY A 71 -22.69 -17.58 -9.40
C GLY A 71 -22.75 -17.51 -7.87
N SER A 72 -21.70 -17.01 -7.19
CA SER A 72 -21.67 -16.86 -5.73
C SER A 72 -22.31 -15.53 -5.31
N ASN A 73 -22.78 -15.48 -4.04
CA ASN A 73 -23.26 -14.24 -3.43
C ASN A 73 -22.05 -13.37 -2.99
N PRO A 74 -21.85 -12.17 -3.57
CA PRO A 74 -20.71 -11.30 -3.26
C PRO A 74 -20.72 -10.77 -1.82
N LEU A 75 -21.85 -10.84 -1.11
CA LEU A 75 -21.95 -10.40 0.28
C LEU A 75 -21.37 -11.41 1.28
N GLU A 76 -21.07 -12.64 0.84
CA GLU A 76 -20.43 -13.68 1.66
C GLU A 76 -18.89 -13.55 1.67
N ILE A 77 -18.37 -12.35 1.90
CA ILE A 77 -16.96 -11.97 1.75
C ILE A 77 -16.02 -12.97 2.44
N THR A 78 -16.22 -13.20 3.73
CA THR A 78 -15.36 -14.13 4.52
C THR A 78 -15.39 -15.55 3.97
N ARG A 79 -16.56 -16.03 3.51
CA ARG A 79 -16.71 -17.37 2.94
C ARG A 79 -15.96 -17.49 1.60
N LEU A 80 -16.09 -16.49 0.74
CA LEU A 80 -15.42 -16.44 -0.55
C LEU A 80 -13.91 -16.30 -0.38
N TRP A 81 -13.44 -15.45 0.52
CA TRP A 81 -12.03 -15.31 0.86
C TRP A 81 -11.42 -16.65 1.29
N ASN A 82 -12.06 -17.34 2.25
CA ASN A 82 -11.57 -18.62 2.75
C ASN A 82 -11.62 -19.70 1.66
N ARG A 83 -12.66 -19.73 0.82
CA ARG A 83 -12.76 -20.67 -0.31
C ARG A 83 -11.57 -20.50 -1.24
N ILE A 84 -11.27 -19.28 -1.68
CA ILE A 84 -10.16 -19.00 -2.56
C ILE A 84 -8.85 -19.41 -1.89
N TYR A 85 -8.59 -18.94 -0.67
CA TYR A 85 -7.35 -19.23 0.05
C TYR A 85 -7.11 -20.74 0.21
N GLN A 86 -8.13 -21.51 0.56
CA GLN A 86 -8.04 -22.97 0.71
C GLN A 86 -7.83 -23.68 -0.62
N GLN A 87 -8.57 -23.33 -1.66
CA GLN A 87 -8.48 -23.99 -2.98
C GLN A 87 -7.14 -23.69 -3.67
N THR A 88 -6.57 -22.52 -3.44
CA THR A 88 -5.30 -22.10 -4.01
C THR A 88 -4.09 -22.26 -3.06
N PHE A 89 -4.28 -22.83 -1.88
CA PHE A 89 -3.30 -22.87 -0.80
C PHE A 89 -1.92 -23.38 -1.23
N ARG A 90 -1.87 -24.40 -2.11
CA ARG A 90 -0.62 -25.03 -2.52
C ARG A 90 0.28 -24.17 -3.40
N PHE A 91 -0.28 -23.18 -4.11
CA PHE A 91 0.42 -22.37 -5.09
C PHE A 91 0.08 -20.86 -5.02
N GLY A 92 -0.97 -20.47 -4.32
CA GLY A 92 -1.48 -19.10 -4.28
C GLY A 92 -1.40 -18.40 -2.93
N LYS A 93 -0.81 -19.04 -1.90
CA LYS A 93 -0.77 -18.46 -0.55
C LYS A 93 0.28 -17.36 -0.35
N ARG A 94 1.05 -17.01 -1.39
CA ARG A 94 2.04 -15.93 -1.42
C ARG A 94 2.09 -15.27 -2.80
N GLY A 95 2.72 -14.11 -2.89
CA GLY A 95 2.95 -13.39 -4.13
C GLY A 95 1.66 -13.05 -4.89
N ILE A 96 1.66 -13.32 -6.19
CA ILE A 96 0.54 -12.95 -7.09
C ILE A 96 -0.81 -13.55 -6.69
N GLY A 97 -0.81 -14.70 -6.02
CA GLY A 97 -2.06 -15.34 -5.56
C GLY A 97 -2.77 -14.51 -4.49
N ILE A 98 -2.03 -13.97 -3.52
CA ILE A 98 -2.58 -13.09 -2.50
C ILE A 98 -2.92 -11.73 -3.08
N ALA A 99 -2.11 -11.19 -4.00
CA ALA A 99 -2.42 -9.95 -4.70
C ALA A 99 -3.75 -10.03 -5.47
N ALA A 100 -3.99 -11.13 -6.20
CA ALA A 100 -5.26 -11.37 -6.88
C ALA A 100 -6.44 -11.52 -5.90
N LEU A 101 -6.24 -12.23 -4.78
CA LEU A 101 -7.22 -12.34 -3.69
C LEU A 101 -7.53 -10.99 -3.06
N SER A 102 -6.52 -10.11 -2.92
CA SER A 102 -6.70 -8.73 -2.45
C SER A 102 -7.67 -7.95 -3.34
N ALA A 103 -7.48 -8.03 -4.67
CA ALA A 103 -8.37 -7.36 -5.62
C ALA A 103 -9.82 -7.88 -5.51
N VAL A 104 -10.00 -9.18 -5.31
CA VAL A 104 -11.33 -9.77 -5.09
C VAL A 104 -11.95 -9.23 -3.81
N ASP A 105 -11.25 -9.30 -2.70
CA ASP A 105 -11.75 -8.89 -1.38
C ASP A 105 -12.17 -7.41 -1.36
N ILE A 106 -11.33 -6.52 -1.92
CA ILE A 106 -11.63 -5.09 -2.02
C ILE A 106 -12.88 -4.85 -2.87
N ALA A 107 -13.01 -5.54 -4.02
CA ALA A 107 -14.19 -5.42 -4.88
C ALA A 107 -15.48 -5.92 -4.19
N LEU A 108 -15.39 -6.97 -3.38
CA LEU A 108 -16.54 -7.46 -2.61
C LEU A 108 -16.96 -6.48 -1.51
N TRP A 109 -16.01 -5.86 -0.81
CA TRP A 109 -16.29 -4.78 0.14
C TRP A 109 -16.89 -3.56 -0.54
N ASP A 110 -16.44 -3.22 -1.74
CA ASP A 110 -17.01 -2.12 -2.54
C ASP A 110 -18.47 -2.41 -2.92
N ILE A 111 -18.79 -3.64 -3.35
CA ILE A 111 -20.16 -4.09 -3.60
C ILE A 111 -21.02 -3.97 -2.34
N LEU A 112 -20.53 -4.47 -1.20
CA LEU A 112 -21.27 -4.43 0.07
C LEU A 112 -21.57 -2.99 0.47
N GLY A 113 -20.59 -2.09 0.39
CA GLY A 113 -20.77 -0.68 0.70
C GLY A 113 -21.78 0.00 -0.23
N LYS A 114 -21.69 -0.24 -1.53
CA LYS A 114 -22.65 0.26 -2.54
C LYS A 114 -24.06 -0.27 -2.30
N LYS A 115 -24.20 -1.56 -1.99
CA LYS A 115 -25.50 -2.16 -1.67
C LYS A 115 -26.10 -1.59 -0.39
N ALA A 116 -25.29 -1.28 0.61
CA ALA A 116 -25.70 -0.67 1.86
C ALA A 116 -25.91 0.86 1.77
N GLY A 117 -25.44 1.50 0.70
CA GLY A 117 -25.42 2.96 0.58
C GLY A 117 -24.43 3.64 1.55
N LEU A 118 -23.40 2.95 2.01
CA LEU A 118 -22.46 3.42 3.02
C LEU A 118 -21.00 3.27 2.58
N PRO A 119 -20.09 4.16 3.04
CA PRO A 119 -18.66 3.94 2.93
C PRO A 119 -18.23 2.70 3.71
N VAL A 120 -17.21 1.99 3.23
CA VAL A 120 -16.71 0.76 3.88
C VAL A 120 -16.25 1.02 5.31
N CYS A 121 -15.61 2.16 5.61
CA CYS A 121 -15.20 2.48 6.99
C CYS A 121 -16.39 2.55 7.96
N SER A 122 -17.57 2.96 7.50
CA SER A 122 -18.79 2.96 8.32
C SER A 122 -19.28 1.55 8.61
N LEU A 123 -19.18 0.64 7.64
CA LEU A 123 -19.52 -0.78 7.84
C LEU A 123 -18.53 -1.50 8.77
N LEU A 124 -17.27 -1.07 8.78
CA LEU A 124 -16.22 -1.61 9.65
C LEU A 124 -16.24 -1.04 11.08
N GLY A 125 -17.04 0.02 11.32
CA GLY A 125 -17.08 0.75 12.59
C GLY A 125 -16.08 1.90 12.60
N LYS A 126 -16.46 3.02 11.97
CA LYS A 126 -15.61 4.21 11.81
C LYS A 126 -15.09 4.74 13.14
N ALA A 127 -13.76 4.85 13.28
CA ALA A 127 -13.07 5.37 14.47
C ALA A 127 -12.62 6.83 14.32
N HIS A 128 -12.31 7.27 13.08
CA HIS A 128 -11.77 8.60 12.80
C HIS A 128 -12.50 9.27 11.65
N ASP A 129 -12.61 10.61 11.70
CA ASP A 129 -13.17 11.41 10.60
C ASP A 129 -12.15 11.76 9.53
N CYS A 130 -10.86 11.72 9.89
CA CYS A 130 -9.74 11.99 9.00
C CYS A 130 -8.47 11.31 9.51
N ILE A 131 -7.47 11.20 8.64
CA ILE A 131 -6.14 10.63 8.93
C ILE A 131 -5.07 11.64 8.47
N TYR A 132 -3.92 11.65 9.14
CA TYR A 132 -2.76 12.44 8.74
C TYR A 132 -1.96 11.72 7.66
N PRO A 133 -1.90 12.25 6.42
CA PRO A 133 -1.00 11.71 5.41
C PRO A 133 0.43 12.12 5.72
N TYR A 134 1.40 11.26 5.40
CA TYR A 134 2.79 11.67 5.33
C TYR A 134 3.30 11.63 3.89
N ALA A 135 4.15 12.61 3.56
CA ALA A 135 4.78 12.70 2.24
C ALA A 135 5.78 11.56 2.05
N SER A 136 5.46 10.58 1.22
CA SER A 136 6.39 9.51 0.85
C SER A 136 7.10 9.88 -0.44
N ALA A 137 8.43 10.08 -0.36
CA ALA A 137 9.22 10.70 -1.40
C ALA A 137 10.73 10.40 -1.23
N GLY A 138 11.59 11.29 -1.70
CA GLY A 138 13.04 11.13 -1.50
C GLY A 138 13.64 9.96 -2.26
N TYR A 139 12.97 9.46 -3.31
CA TYR A 139 13.49 8.41 -4.19
C TYR A 139 14.82 8.82 -4.84
N TYR A 140 15.61 7.81 -5.17
CA TYR A 140 16.79 7.98 -6.01
C TYR A 140 16.33 8.09 -7.47
N THR A 141 16.73 9.19 -8.12
CA THR A 141 16.49 9.41 -9.54
C THR A 141 17.78 9.84 -10.21
N PRO A 142 18.02 9.50 -11.48
CA PRO A 142 19.24 9.91 -12.18
C PRO A 142 19.45 11.43 -12.13
N GLY A 143 20.62 11.85 -11.65
CA GLY A 143 21.02 13.27 -11.57
C GLY A 143 20.40 14.06 -10.41
N LYS A 144 19.63 13.44 -9.51
CA LYS A 144 19.10 14.13 -8.31
C LYS A 144 20.21 14.41 -7.32
N THR A 145 20.37 15.68 -6.97
CA THR A 145 21.35 16.15 -6.00
C THR A 145 20.77 16.27 -4.59
N ILE A 146 21.62 16.48 -3.58
CA ILE A 146 21.17 16.80 -2.21
C ILE A 146 20.37 18.10 -2.20
N GLU A 147 20.74 19.10 -3.01
CA GLU A 147 20.00 20.35 -3.12
C GLU A 147 18.59 20.16 -3.70
N ASP A 148 18.41 19.24 -4.66
CA ASP A 148 17.08 18.89 -5.17
C ASP A 148 16.25 18.21 -4.10
N LEU A 149 16.87 17.37 -3.27
CA LEU A 149 16.21 16.72 -2.14
C LEU A 149 15.80 17.73 -1.04
N ARG A 150 16.64 18.75 -0.77
CA ARG A 150 16.30 19.87 0.12
C ARG A 150 15.08 20.65 -0.39
N LYS A 151 15.04 20.97 -1.68
CA LYS A 151 13.90 21.66 -2.32
C LYS A 151 12.61 20.82 -2.24
N GLU A 152 12.73 19.52 -2.48
CA GLU A 152 11.62 18.57 -2.35
C GLU A 152 11.04 18.58 -0.91
N ALA A 153 11.89 18.45 0.10
CA ALA A 153 11.48 18.48 1.50
C ALA A 153 10.85 19.83 1.91
N ALA A 154 11.43 20.95 1.49
CA ALA A 154 10.88 22.28 1.72
C ALA A 154 9.50 22.44 1.06
N GLY A 155 9.33 21.90 -0.15
CA GLY A 155 8.05 21.90 -0.87
C GLY A 155 6.95 21.15 -0.12
N TYR A 156 7.23 19.99 0.45
CA TYR A 156 6.24 19.22 1.23
C TYR A 156 5.89 19.90 2.56
N LYS A 157 6.89 20.46 3.25
CA LYS A 157 6.66 21.27 4.45
C LYS A 157 5.73 22.47 4.13
N ALA A 158 5.97 23.17 3.02
CA ALA A 158 5.15 24.30 2.58
C ALA A 158 3.72 23.89 2.18
N GLN A 159 3.52 22.66 1.67
CA GLN A 159 2.20 22.09 1.40
C GLN A 159 1.43 21.69 2.67
N GLY A 160 2.06 21.75 3.86
CA GLY A 160 1.42 21.45 5.14
C GLY A 160 1.51 19.98 5.58
N PHE A 161 2.38 19.17 4.95
CA PHE A 161 2.69 17.84 5.49
C PHE A 161 3.40 17.96 6.84
N ARG A 162 2.96 17.16 7.81
CA ARG A 162 3.53 17.13 9.17
C ARG A 162 4.55 16.01 9.37
N MET A 163 4.73 15.18 8.35
CA MET A 163 5.71 14.11 8.31
C MET A 163 6.13 13.85 6.87
N MET A 164 7.42 13.60 6.65
CA MET A 164 8.00 13.11 5.40
C MET A 164 8.69 11.78 5.66
N LYS A 165 8.50 10.82 4.77
CA LYS A 165 9.28 9.58 4.67
C LYS A 165 10.17 9.66 3.42
N MET A 166 11.46 9.35 3.55
CA MET A 166 12.40 9.33 2.44
C MET A 166 13.06 7.97 2.29
N LYS A 167 13.43 7.63 1.05
CA LYS A 167 14.11 6.38 0.75
C LYS A 167 15.60 6.46 1.13
N VAL A 168 16.10 5.39 1.77
CA VAL A 168 17.50 5.11 2.08
C VAL A 168 17.87 3.70 1.59
N GLY A 169 19.12 3.27 1.74
CA GLY A 169 19.56 1.93 1.32
C GLY A 169 19.88 1.79 -0.17
N GLY A 170 19.57 2.80 -0.97
CA GLY A 170 19.90 2.82 -2.40
C GLY A 170 21.26 3.43 -2.73
N ALA A 171 21.99 3.96 -1.75
CA ALA A 171 23.30 4.55 -1.86
C ALA A 171 24.25 3.94 -0.80
N GLN A 172 25.52 4.36 -0.79
CA GLN A 172 26.42 3.98 0.30
C GLN A 172 25.93 4.60 1.62
N PRO A 173 26.13 3.94 2.76
CA PRO A 173 25.65 4.43 4.06
C PRO A 173 26.03 5.88 4.38
N GLY A 174 27.27 6.31 4.04
CA GLY A 174 27.73 7.69 4.24
C GLY A 174 26.92 8.71 3.42
N GLU A 175 26.63 8.39 2.18
CA GLU A 175 25.79 9.24 1.31
C GLU A 175 24.35 9.35 1.85
N ASP A 176 23.78 8.22 2.32
CA ASP A 176 22.44 8.26 2.91
C ASP A 176 22.40 9.04 4.23
N MET A 177 23.47 8.98 5.03
CA MET A 177 23.60 9.84 6.22
C MET A 177 23.59 11.33 5.86
N GLU A 178 24.33 11.74 4.82
CA GLU A 178 24.34 13.12 4.32
C GLU A 178 22.95 13.55 3.81
N ARG A 179 22.28 12.69 3.06
CA ARG A 179 20.92 12.93 2.54
C ARG A 179 19.90 13.13 3.68
N VAL A 180 19.93 12.28 4.70
CA VAL A 180 19.03 12.36 5.86
C VAL A 180 19.31 13.62 6.68
N ALA A 181 20.57 13.93 6.96
CA ALA A 181 20.95 15.16 7.67
C ALA A 181 20.48 16.42 6.93
N ALA A 182 20.65 16.45 5.59
CA ALA A 182 20.22 17.56 4.74
C ALA A 182 18.69 17.76 4.77
N VAL A 183 17.90 16.67 4.76
CA VAL A 183 16.43 16.74 4.87
C VAL A 183 16.01 17.18 6.26
N ARG A 184 16.62 16.65 7.33
CA ARG A 184 16.34 17.05 8.72
C ARG A 184 16.58 18.54 8.93
N GLU A 185 17.67 19.08 8.39
CA GLU A 185 17.98 20.51 8.47
C GLU A 185 16.84 21.38 7.89
N VAL A 186 16.29 21.00 6.73
CA VAL A 186 15.18 21.70 6.07
C VAL A 186 13.85 21.55 6.81
N LEU A 187 13.54 20.35 7.27
CA LEU A 187 12.29 20.08 7.96
C LEU A 187 12.27 20.73 9.35
N GLY A 188 13.43 20.87 10.00
CA GLY A 188 13.54 21.33 11.38
C GLY A 188 12.91 20.33 12.35
N THR A 189 12.47 20.78 13.51
CA THR A 189 11.82 19.95 14.54
C THR A 189 10.30 19.87 14.38
N ASP A 190 9.71 20.72 13.53
CA ASP A 190 8.25 20.84 13.39
C ASP A 190 7.64 19.72 12.52
N VAL A 191 8.43 19.15 11.62
CA VAL A 191 8.00 18.08 10.72
C VAL A 191 8.75 16.80 11.04
N LYS A 192 8.03 15.73 11.29
CA LYS A 192 8.61 14.41 11.52
C LYS A 192 9.32 13.90 10.28
N LEU A 193 10.46 13.27 10.47
CA LEU A 193 11.19 12.58 9.40
C LEU A 193 11.19 11.07 9.67
N ALA A 194 10.74 10.29 8.70
CA ALA A 194 10.89 8.84 8.68
C ALA A 194 11.80 8.43 7.51
N VAL A 195 12.39 7.25 7.62
CA VAL A 195 13.26 6.70 6.57
C VAL A 195 12.84 5.26 6.25
N ASP A 196 13.06 4.85 4.99
CA ASP A 196 12.64 3.54 4.49
C ASP A 196 13.78 2.92 3.68
N ALA A 197 14.29 1.79 4.15
CA ALA A 197 15.39 1.06 3.56
C ALA A 197 14.95 -0.05 2.59
N ASN A 198 13.65 -0.35 2.50
CA ASN A 198 13.09 -1.36 1.60
C ASN A 198 13.87 -2.69 1.63
N ASN A 199 14.07 -3.27 2.80
CA ASN A 199 14.72 -4.57 3.00
C ASN A 199 16.18 -4.67 2.50
N SER A 200 16.92 -3.55 2.38
CA SER A 200 18.18 -3.51 1.61
C SER A 200 19.45 -3.79 2.42
N TRP A 201 19.39 -3.80 3.75
CA TRP A 201 20.58 -3.89 4.57
C TRP A 201 20.79 -5.26 5.24
N ASP A 202 22.05 -5.55 5.56
CA ASP A 202 22.41 -6.54 6.55
C ASP A 202 22.29 -5.97 7.98
N TYR A 203 22.39 -6.84 8.98
CA TYR A 203 22.21 -6.46 10.38
C TYR A 203 23.18 -5.37 10.85
N GLU A 204 24.47 -5.50 10.52
CA GLU A 204 25.52 -4.55 10.97
C GLU A 204 25.28 -3.15 10.35
N THR A 205 24.90 -3.11 9.08
CA THR A 205 24.57 -1.87 8.40
C THR A 205 23.30 -1.25 8.99
N ALA A 206 22.26 -2.05 9.21
CA ALA A 206 21.00 -1.60 9.80
C ALA A 206 21.19 -1.01 11.19
N LEU A 207 21.95 -1.69 12.06
CA LEU A 207 22.28 -1.21 13.41
C LEU A 207 23.05 0.12 13.38
N LYS A 208 24.10 0.20 12.53
CA LYS A 208 24.87 1.43 12.35
C LYS A 208 24.02 2.60 11.88
N MET A 209 23.16 2.36 10.89
CA MET A 209 22.30 3.40 10.33
C MET A 209 21.22 3.82 11.32
N ALA A 210 20.61 2.88 12.05
CA ALA A 210 19.64 3.17 13.11
C ALA A 210 20.23 4.10 14.18
N ARG A 211 21.45 3.82 14.67
CA ARG A 211 22.14 4.68 15.64
C ARG A 211 22.42 6.08 15.12
N PHE A 212 22.75 6.21 13.84
CA PHE A 212 22.86 7.54 13.22
C PHE A 212 21.51 8.23 13.16
N PHE A 213 20.44 7.55 12.76
CA PHE A 213 19.10 8.14 12.63
C PHE A 213 18.53 8.60 13.97
N GLU A 214 18.88 7.93 15.07
CA GLU A 214 18.55 8.40 16.42
C GLU A 214 19.13 9.81 16.67
N THR A 215 20.36 10.08 16.22
CA THR A 215 20.95 11.45 16.35
C THR A 215 20.27 12.50 15.49
N GLN A 216 19.53 12.06 14.47
CA GLN A 216 18.78 12.92 13.55
C GLN A 216 17.29 13.06 13.93
N ASP A 217 16.87 12.56 15.10
CA ASP A 217 15.47 12.55 15.54
C ASP A 217 14.53 11.95 14.48
N VAL A 218 14.94 10.83 13.85
CA VAL A 218 14.11 10.10 12.89
C VAL A 218 12.99 9.39 13.63
N TYR A 219 11.75 9.56 13.17
CA TYR A 219 10.55 9.12 13.85
C TYR A 219 10.34 7.59 13.77
N PHE A 220 10.69 6.97 12.65
CA PHE A 220 10.77 5.52 12.51
C PHE A 220 11.73 5.12 11.36
N LEU A 221 12.28 3.91 11.46
CA LEU A 221 13.04 3.23 10.42
C LEU A 221 12.22 2.08 9.85
N GLU A 222 11.86 2.17 8.56
CA GLU A 222 11.04 1.20 7.85
C GLU A 222 11.89 0.17 7.12
N GLU A 223 11.50 -1.10 7.26
CA GLU A 223 12.08 -2.27 6.57
C GLU A 223 13.63 -2.27 6.47
N PRO A 224 14.36 -2.14 7.61
CA PRO A 224 15.82 -2.12 7.55
C PRO A 224 16.43 -3.42 7.02
N LEU A 225 15.82 -4.57 7.35
CA LEU A 225 16.29 -5.92 7.08
C LEU A 225 15.31 -6.66 6.17
N SER A 226 15.77 -7.74 5.52
CA SER A 226 14.89 -8.63 4.77
C SER A 226 13.77 -9.18 5.66
N SER A 227 12.56 -9.19 5.16
CA SER A 227 11.40 -9.77 5.83
C SER A 227 11.49 -11.29 6.02
N ASP A 228 12.45 -11.96 5.38
CA ASP A 228 12.73 -13.38 5.64
C ASP A 228 13.30 -13.65 7.05
N PHE A 229 13.82 -12.61 7.74
CA PHE A 229 14.56 -12.73 9.02
C PHE A 229 13.86 -11.94 10.14
N TRP A 230 12.67 -12.35 10.54
CA TRP A 230 11.94 -11.68 11.62
C TRP A 230 12.70 -11.72 12.96
N GLU A 231 13.51 -12.75 13.21
CA GLU A 231 14.36 -12.87 14.40
C GLU A 231 15.40 -11.77 14.48
N GLU A 232 16.04 -11.43 13.35
CA GLU A 232 16.99 -10.32 13.26
C GLU A 232 16.30 -8.98 13.43
N SER A 233 15.09 -8.82 12.88
CA SER A 233 14.29 -7.63 13.10
C SER A 233 13.92 -7.44 14.58
N ALA A 234 13.55 -8.52 15.29
CA ALA A 234 13.27 -8.47 16.72
C ALA A 234 14.52 -8.15 17.54
N LYS A 235 15.68 -8.68 17.14
CA LYS A 235 16.97 -8.35 17.76
C LYS A 235 17.32 -6.87 17.56
N LEU A 236 17.19 -6.36 16.34
CA LEU A 236 17.45 -4.95 16.03
C LEU A 236 16.52 -4.03 16.84
N ALA A 237 15.23 -4.30 16.84
CA ALA A 237 14.25 -3.52 17.60
C ALA A 237 14.51 -3.48 19.10
N ALA A 238 15.12 -4.55 19.66
CA ALA A 238 15.51 -4.58 21.08
C ALA A 238 16.81 -3.80 21.37
N GLU A 239 17.65 -3.56 20.35
CA GLU A 239 18.96 -2.89 20.52
C GLU A 239 18.92 -1.37 20.21
N VAL A 240 17.87 -0.86 19.57
CA VAL A 240 17.77 0.54 19.14
C VAL A 240 16.59 1.25 19.80
N ASP A 241 16.68 2.58 19.94
CA ASP A 241 15.61 3.41 20.49
C ASP A 241 14.66 3.95 19.41
N ILE A 242 15.14 3.99 18.14
CA ILE A 242 14.29 4.36 17.01
C ILE A 242 13.25 3.28 16.74
N PRO A 243 11.93 3.62 16.61
CA PRO A 243 10.92 2.63 16.29
C PRO A 243 11.18 1.95 14.94
N ILE A 244 11.09 0.62 14.90
CA ILE A 244 11.15 -0.17 13.67
C ILE A 244 9.73 -0.28 13.08
N ALA A 245 9.57 0.10 11.82
CA ALA A 245 8.33 -0.01 11.07
C ALA A 245 8.46 -1.06 9.95
N GLY A 246 7.37 -1.69 9.56
CA GLY A 246 7.30 -2.66 8.45
C GLY A 246 6.25 -3.73 8.76
N TYR A 247 6.09 -4.73 8.06
CA TYR A 247 6.66 -5.10 6.75
C TYR A 247 5.51 -5.23 5.75
N GLU A 248 5.36 -4.27 4.84
CA GLU A 248 4.33 -4.32 3.79
C GLU A 248 4.51 -5.47 2.82
N THR A 249 5.75 -5.91 2.67
CA THR A 249 6.13 -7.04 1.81
C THR A 249 5.69 -8.39 2.36
N GLU A 250 5.31 -8.49 3.65
CA GLU A 250 4.77 -9.70 4.23
C GLU A 250 3.27 -9.85 3.97
N LEU A 251 2.88 -11.06 3.60
CA LEU A 251 1.53 -11.36 3.13
C LEU A 251 0.76 -12.14 4.16
N THR A 252 -0.52 -11.76 4.32
CA THR A 252 -1.48 -12.34 5.25
C THR A 252 -1.10 -12.18 6.73
N LEU A 253 -2.04 -12.44 7.62
CA LEU A 253 -1.80 -12.47 9.06
C LEU A 253 -0.67 -13.44 9.44
N HIS A 254 -0.49 -14.52 8.68
CA HIS A 254 0.53 -15.51 8.97
C HIS A 254 1.96 -15.00 8.76
N GLY A 255 2.18 -14.13 7.75
CA GLY A 255 3.47 -13.49 7.51
C GLY A 255 3.79 -12.42 8.56
N LEU A 256 2.83 -11.54 8.86
CA LEU A 256 3.03 -10.42 9.80
C LEU A 256 3.04 -10.85 11.28
N LYS A 257 2.37 -11.96 11.62
CA LYS A 257 2.26 -12.43 13.00
C LYS A 257 3.60 -12.58 13.73
N PRO A 258 4.66 -13.20 13.18
CA PRO A 258 5.94 -13.32 13.88
C PRO A 258 6.52 -11.96 14.27
N PHE A 259 6.51 -10.98 13.38
CA PHE A 259 6.98 -9.62 13.66
C PHE A 259 6.21 -8.94 14.79
N ILE A 260 4.90 -9.16 14.86
CA ILE A 260 4.04 -8.55 15.88
C ILE A 260 4.29 -9.20 17.24
N VAL A 261 4.20 -10.53 17.32
CA VAL A 261 4.20 -11.25 18.59
C VAL A 261 5.58 -11.34 19.24
N HIS A 262 6.65 -11.24 18.45
CA HIS A 262 8.05 -11.26 18.92
C HIS A 262 8.70 -9.87 18.92
N ASN A 263 7.92 -8.80 18.78
CA ASN A 263 8.40 -7.41 18.78
C ASN A 263 9.46 -7.12 17.70
N GLY A 264 9.33 -7.73 16.54
CA GLY A 264 10.18 -7.43 15.38
C GLY A 264 9.84 -6.09 14.72
N VAL A 265 8.69 -5.49 15.07
CA VAL A 265 8.29 -4.12 14.69
C VAL A 265 7.58 -3.43 15.83
N ASP A 266 7.64 -2.10 15.87
CA ASP A 266 6.88 -1.21 16.75
C ASP A 266 5.67 -0.62 16.02
N ILE A 267 5.81 -0.42 14.70
CA ILE A 267 4.77 0.08 13.82
C ILE A 267 4.54 -0.97 12.73
N VAL A 268 3.34 -1.55 12.71
CA VAL A 268 2.96 -2.53 11.70
C VAL A 268 2.51 -1.82 10.44
N GLN A 269 3.18 -2.09 9.33
CA GLN A 269 2.78 -1.57 8.03
C GLN A 269 2.18 -2.70 7.19
N THR A 270 1.00 -2.46 6.64
CA THR A 270 0.30 -3.39 5.78
C THR A 270 -0.37 -2.63 4.65
N ASP A 271 -0.65 -3.31 3.55
CA ASP A 271 -1.36 -2.72 2.41
C ASP A 271 -2.47 -3.66 1.95
N VAL A 272 -3.68 -3.14 1.83
CA VAL A 272 -4.85 -3.94 1.43
C VAL A 272 -4.70 -4.58 0.05
N ILE A 273 -3.90 -4.01 -0.86
CA ILE A 273 -3.68 -4.59 -2.20
C ILE A 273 -2.64 -5.71 -2.22
N TRP A 274 -1.84 -5.85 -1.15
CA TRP A 274 -0.79 -6.87 -1.02
C TRP A 274 -1.21 -8.03 -0.14
N THR A 275 -1.81 -7.72 1.02
CA THR A 275 -1.87 -8.66 2.16
C THR A 275 -3.06 -9.61 2.15
N GLY A 276 -3.99 -9.49 1.19
CA GLY A 276 -5.21 -10.32 1.10
C GLY A 276 -6.50 -9.53 1.26
N GLY A 277 -6.46 -8.22 0.99
CA GLY A 277 -7.62 -7.33 1.01
C GLY A 277 -7.87 -6.65 2.34
N ILE A 278 -8.96 -5.91 2.39
CA ILE A 278 -9.45 -5.21 3.59
C ILE A 278 -9.69 -6.19 4.74
N SER A 279 -10.25 -7.36 4.45
CA SER A 279 -10.56 -8.39 5.44
C SER A 279 -9.31 -8.85 6.19
N GLU A 280 -8.23 -9.14 5.47
CA GLU A 280 -7.00 -9.67 6.07
C GLU A 280 -6.17 -8.58 6.72
N ALA A 281 -6.04 -7.40 6.09
CA ALA A 281 -5.38 -6.25 6.69
C ALA A 281 -6.04 -5.82 8.00
N ARG A 282 -7.38 -5.91 8.10
CA ARG A 282 -8.10 -5.67 9.36
C ARG A 282 -7.69 -6.66 10.45
N ARG A 283 -7.55 -7.95 10.14
CA ARG A 283 -7.11 -8.97 11.12
C ARG A 283 -5.71 -8.68 11.63
N ILE A 284 -4.80 -8.25 10.74
CA ILE A 284 -3.44 -7.84 11.09
C ILE A 284 -3.48 -6.64 12.02
N ALA A 285 -4.26 -5.62 11.69
CA ALA A 285 -4.38 -4.41 12.51
C ALA A 285 -4.97 -4.70 13.90
N MET A 286 -5.97 -5.59 14.00
CA MET A 286 -6.53 -6.02 15.29
C MET A 286 -5.51 -6.79 16.13
N LEU A 287 -4.67 -7.62 15.51
CA LEU A 287 -3.57 -8.28 16.21
C LEU A 287 -2.54 -7.26 16.70
N ALA A 288 -2.15 -6.31 15.85
CA ALA A 288 -1.22 -5.23 16.21
C ALA A 288 -1.74 -4.41 17.39
N GLU A 289 -3.02 -4.02 17.37
CA GLU A 289 -3.66 -3.28 18.44
C GLU A 289 -3.68 -4.07 19.77
N ALA A 290 -3.95 -5.38 19.72
CA ALA A 290 -3.90 -6.25 20.90
C ALA A 290 -2.49 -6.36 21.51
N TRP A 291 -1.44 -6.10 20.73
CA TRP A 291 -0.02 -6.01 21.16
C TRP A 291 0.42 -4.57 21.45
N GLY A 292 -0.49 -3.60 21.47
CA GLY A 292 -0.20 -2.20 21.76
C GLY A 292 0.58 -1.49 20.64
N LYS A 293 0.57 -2.02 19.42
CA LYS A 293 1.31 -1.48 18.27
C LYS A 293 0.42 -0.61 17.39
N MET A 294 1.03 0.45 16.83
CA MET A 294 0.39 1.28 15.81
C MET A 294 0.32 0.52 14.49
N THR A 295 -0.76 0.74 13.72
CA THR A 295 -0.85 0.30 12.33
C THR A 295 -0.82 1.51 11.40
N VAL A 296 0.03 1.47 10.39
CA VAL A 296 0.13 2.48 9.33
C VAL A 296 -0.08 1.80 7.99
N MET A 297 -1.01 2.33 7.19
CA MET A 297 -1.26 1.76 5.88
C MET A 297 -0.20 2.23 4.90
N HIS A 298 0.49 1.27 4.28
CA HIS A 298 1.36 1.50 3.13
C HIS A 298 0.54 1.93 1.92
N PHE A 299 1.13 2.75 1.06
CA PHE A 299 0.52 3.16 -0.20
C PHE A 299 1.56 3.55 -1.26
N SER A 300 1.53 2.91 -2.42
CA SER A 300 2.38 3.29 -3.55
C SER A 300 1.75 3.02 -4.94
N ALA A 301 0.42 2.97 -5.04
CA ALA A 301 -0.29 2.49 -6.21
C ALA A 301 -1.31 3.50 -6.77
N SER A 302 -2.53 3.08 -7.08
CA SER A 302 -3.56 3.95 -7.67
C SER A 302 -4.50 4.56 -6.63
N MET A 303 -5.42 5.41 -7.11
CA MET A 303 -6.49 5.97 -6.27
C MET A 303 -7.40 4.90 -5.66
N VAL A 304 -7.56 3.74 -6.29
CA VAL A 304 -8.34 2.61 -5.74
C VAL A 304 -7.66 2.05 -4.50
N SER A 305 -6.35 1.83 -4.57
CA SER A 305 -5.55 1.40 -3.42
C SER A 305 -5.58 2.43 -2.28
N LEU A 306 -5.35 3.72 -2.60
CA LEU A 306 -5.38 4.78 -1.59
C LEU A 306 -6.73 4.83 -0.87
N ALA A 307 -7.82 4.81 -1.62
CA ALA A 307 -9.16 4.86 -1.06
C ALA A 307 -9.45 3.63 -0.19
N ALA A 308 -9.10 2.42 -0.65
CA ALA A 308 -9.33 1.20 0.11
C ALA A 308 -8.51 1.14 1.41
N ASN A 309 -7.21 1.53 1.37
CA ASN A 309 -6.37 1.66 2.55
C ASN A 309 -6.92 2.72 3.52
N LEU A 310 -7.39 3.85 3.03
CA LEU A 310 -7.97 4.91 3.84
C LEU A 310 -9.28 4.48 4.52
N GLN A 311 -10.14 3.69 3.83
CA GLN A 311 -11.35 3.13 4.43
C GLN A 311 -11.01 2.26 5.65
N LEU A 312 -9.99 1.43 5.55
CA LEU A 312 -9.54 0.60 6.67
C LEU A 312 -8.91 1.48 7.77
N ALA A 313 -8.00 2.38 7.43
CA ALA A 313 -7.32 3.26 8.39
C ALA A 313 -8.30 4.05 9.26
N LEU A 314 -9.37 4.60 8.65
CA LEU A 314 -10.42 5.34 9.36
C LEU A 314 -11.27 4.48 10.30
N SER A 315 -11.22 3.17 10.18
CA SER A 315 -11.96 2.23 11.05
C SER A 315 -11.14 1.68 12.23
N MET A 316 -9.87 2.07 12.35
CA MET A 316 -8.94 1.52 13.35
C MET A 316 -8.45 2.58 14.33
N ASN A 317 -8.62 2.35 15.64
CA ASN A 317 -8.09 3.24 16.69
C ASN A 317 -6.56 3.35 16.66
N SER A 318 -5.87 2.28 16.29
CA SER A 318 -4.40 2.22 16.22
C SER A 318 -3.80 2.98 15.05
N SER A 319 -4.62 3.43 14.06
CA SER A 319 -4.14 4.11 12.86
C SER A 319 -4.26 5.63 12.98
N LYS A 320 -3.12 6.33 12.91
CA LYS A 320 -3.06 7.80 12.95
C LYS A 320 -2.54 8.40 11.65
N TYR A 321 -1.78 7.63 10.90
CA TYR A 321 -1.08 8.05 9.70
C TYR A 321 -1.40 7.14 8.54
N ILE A 322 -1.29 7.68 7.33
CA ILE A 322 -1.34 6.92 6.08
C ILE A 322 -0.23 7.41 5.15
N GLU A 323 0.39 6.49 4.44
CA GLU A 323 1.34 6.84 3.39
C GLU A 323 0.64 7.58 2.25
N TYR A 324 1.32 8.61 1.72
CA TYR A 324 0.86 9.38 0.58
C TYR A 324 2.05 9.65 -0.34
N THR A 325 2.21 8.83 -1.38
CA THR A 325 3.30 8.98 -2.34
C THR A 325 3.11 10.24 -3.17
N LEU A 326 4.21 10.92 -3.51
CA LEU A 326 4.18 12.21 -4.20
C LEU A 326 4.99 12.19 -5.51
N ASP A 327 5.30 11.02 -6.01
CA ASP A 327 5.87 10.83 -7.33
C ASP A 327 4.86 11.11 -8.45
N GLU A 328 5.35 11.23 -9.68
CA GLU A 328 4.52 11.40 -10.87
C GLU A 328 3.69 10.14 -11.13
N ASN A 329 2.38 10.20 -10.82
CA ASN A 329 1.47 9.06 -10.97
C ASN A 329 0.04 9.48 -11.34
N PRO A 330 -0.29 9.59 -12.63
CA PRO A 330 -1.64 9.94 -13.07
C PRO A 330 -2.70 8.89 -12.70
N LEU A 331 -2.31 7.64 -12.40
CA LEU A 331 -3.24 6.61 -11.91
C LEU A 331 -3.68 6.88 -10.46
N ARG A 332 -2.87 7.59 -9.67
CA ARG A 332 -3.28 8.14 -8.38
C ARG A 332 -4.12 9.41 -8.57
N ASP A 333 -3.68 10.32 -9.44
CA ASP A 333 -4.21 11.68 -9.46
C ASP A 333 -5.49 11.84 -10.29
N ARG A 334 -5.69 10.99 -11.33
CA ARG A 334 -6.74 11.17 -12.34
C ARG A 334 -7.74 10.00 -12.43
N LEU A 335 -7.42 8.84 -11.85
CA LEU A 335 -8.21 7.62 -12.05
C LEU A 335 -9.61 7.69 -11.43
N SER A 336 -9.81 8.49 -10.38
CA SER A 336 -11.12 8.75 -9.77
C SER A 336 -11.58 10.17 -10.06
N LYS A 337 -12.88 10.35 -10.35
CA LYS A 337 -13.53 11.65 -10.45
C LYS A 337 -13.71 12.33 -9.09
N ALA A 338 -13.61 11.55 -8.00
CA ALA A 338 -13.61 12.02 -6.62
C ALA A 338 -12.29 11.60 -5.94
N PRO A 339 -11.16 12.25 -6.23
CA PRO A 339 -9.86 11.86 -5.69
C PRO A 339 -9.76 12.17 -4.19
N VAL A 340 -9.03 11.32 -3.47
CA VAL A 340 -8.59 11.60 -2.09
C VAL A 340 -7.48 12.63 -2.15
N LEU A 341 -7.75 13.84 -1.67
CA LEU A 341 -6.80 14.94 -1.64
C LEU A 341 -6.49 15.35 -0.20
N MET A 342 -5.22 15.68 0.06
CA MET A 342 -4.86 16.31 1.31
C MET A 342 -5.42 17.73 1.36
N LYS A 343 -6.16 18.05 2.44
CA LYS A 343 -6.66 19.37 2.74
C LYS A 343 -6.44 19.67 4.22
N ASP A 344 -5.87 20.82 4.52
CA ASP A 344 -5.59 21.26 5.90
C ASP A 344 -4.74 20.24 6.70
N GLY A 345 -3.83 19.55 6.01
CA GLY A 345 -2.92 18.55 6.59
C GLY A 345 -3.55 17.20 6.91
N VAL A 346 -4.77 16.92 6.43
CA VAL A 346 -5.47 15.65 6.61
C VAL A 346 -6.07 15.13 5.30
N VAL A 347 -6.34 13.82 5.27
CA VAL A 347 -7.12 13.18 4.21
C VAL A 347 -8.40 12.58 4.77
N LYS A 348 -9.44 12.56 3.94
CA LYS A 348 -10.75 11.97 4.24
C LYS A 348 -11.18 11.10 3.06
N VAL A 349 -11.96 10.06 3.32
CA VAL A 349 -12.64 9.36 2.21
C VAL A 349 -13.67 10.29 1.57
N PRO A 350 -13.87 10.19 0.24
CA PRO A 350 -15.02 10.82 -0.42
C PRO A 350 -16.34 10.32 0.20
N ASP A 351 -17.34 11.20 0.23
CA ASP A 351 -18.68 10.86 0.73
C ASP A 351 -19.47 10.08 -0.35
N LEU A 352 -18.97 8.89 -0.64
CA LEU A 352 -19.50 7.94 -1.63
C LEU A 352 -19.58 6.55 -1.01
N PRO A 353 -20.61 5.74 -1.39
CA PRO A 353 -20.71 4.35 -0.95
C PRO A 353 -19.55 3.49 -1.46
N GLY A 354 -19.36 2.34 -0.81
CA GLY A 354 -18.28 1.42 -1.14
C GLY A 354 -16.92 1.91 -0.66
N ILE A 355 -15.88 1.70 -1.45
CA ILE A 355 -14.53 2.23 -1.16
C ILE A 355 -14.42 3.73 -1.44
N GLY A 356 -15.46 4.39 -2.00
CA GLY A 356 -15.45 5.83 -2.26
C GLY A 356 -14.76 6.22 -3.56
N VAL A 357 -14.72 5.34 -4.56
CA VAL A 357 -14.10 5.61 -5.87
C VAL A 357 -15.17 5.68 -6.98
N ASP A 358 -15.19 6.79 -7.70
CA ASP A 358 -15.91 6.93 -8.98
C ASP A 358 -14.90 6.90 -10.13
N LEU A 359 -14.74 5.72 -10.75
CA LEU A 359 -13.73 5.53 -11.80
C LEU A 359 -13.99 6.39 -13.03
N GLY A 360 -12.96 7.13 -13.46
CA GLY A 360 -12.87 7.76 -14.76
C GLY A 360 -12.55 6.73 -15.86
N TRP A 361 -13.58 6.17 -16.50
CA TRP A 361 -13.38 5.14 -17.53
C TRP A 361 -12.65 5.63 -18.78
N ASP A 362 -12.62 6.92 -19.03
CA ASP A 362 -11.78 7.59 -20.02
C ASP A 362 -10.28 7.49 -19.64
N VAL A 363 -9.95 7.75 -18.40
CA VAL A 363 -8.57 7.59 -17.86
C VAL A 363 -8.17 6.11 -17.85
N VAL A 364 -9.08 5.21 -17.50
CA VAL A 364 -8.84 3.76 -17.61
C VAL A 364 -8.46 3.40 -19.05
N LYS A 365 -9.19 3.89 -20.06
CA LYS A 365 -8.90 3.61 -21.48
C LYS A 365 -7.56 4.18 -21.94
N GLU A 366 -7.16 5.34 -21.42
CA GLU A 366 -5.91 6.02 -21.74
C GLU A 366 -4.69 5.17 -21.34
N PHE A 367 -4.72 4.55 -20.14
CA PHE A 367 -3.60 3.79 -19.58
C PHE A 367 -3.74 2.27 -19.69
N GLN A 368 -4.85 1.77 -20.25
CA GLN A 368 -5.12 0.35 -20.36
C GLN A 368 -4.18 -0.33 -21.37
N ILE A 369 -3.50 -1.40 -20.93
CA ILE A 369 -2.65 -2.24 -21.76
C ILE A 369 -3.29 -3.60 -22.02
N GLY A 370 -2.87 -4.26 -23.12
CA GLY A 370 -3.22 -5.67 -23.38
C GLY A 370 -4.72 -5.91 -23.60
N ARG A 371 -5.44 -4.99 -24.24
CA ARG A 371 -6.65 -5.36 -24.99
C ARG A 371 -6.22 -6.22 -26.15
N ALA A 372 -6.09 -7.53 -25.93
CA ALA A 372 -6.00 -8.47 -27.03
C ALA A 372 -7.29 -8.32 -27.85
N SER A 373 -7.20 -7.63 -28.99
CA SER A 373 -8.10 -7.96 -30.08
C SER A 373 -7.84 -9.43 -30.40
N CYS A 374 -8.88 -10.26 -30.48
CA CYS A 374 -8.77 -11.67 -30.87
C CYS A 374 -8.21 -11.90 -32.32
N ARG A 375 -7.38 -10.98 -32.84
CA ARG A 375 -6.88 -10.98 -34.21
C ARG A 375 -5.37 -11.12 -34.38
N GLU A 376 -4.58 -11.24 -33.32
CA GLU A 376 -3.13 -11.40 -33.43
C GLU A 376 -2.58 -12.63 -32.70
N ARG A 377 -3.15 -13.79 -33.00
CA ARG A 377 -2.49 -15.09 -32.84
C ARG A 377 -2.81 -15.94 -34.07
N VAL A 378 -2.11 -15.71 -35.16
CA VAL A 378 -1.85 -16.67 -36.20
C VAL A 378 -0.35 -16.74 -36.38
#